data_4cf4fa47e1369c1f31ff4c73ffc21116
#
_entry.id   4cf4fa47e1369c1f31ff4c73ffc21116
#
_cell.length_a   1.000
_cell.length_b   1.000
_cell.length_c   1.000
_cell.angle_alpha   90.00
_cell.angle_beta   90.00
_cell.angle_gamma   90.00
#
_symmetry.space_group_name_H-M   'P 1'
#
loop_
_entity.id
_entity.type
_entity.pdbx_description
1 polymer ?
#
loop_
_entity_poly.entity_id
_entity_poly.type
_entity_poly.pdbx_seq_one_letter_code
_entity_poly.pdbx_strand_id
1 'polypeptide(L)'
;MTRLEEYLNTRLANIGLSAAENKRTLYYSGQPKEVPVIGLNERKQAITLPYCDPNGEVATYEYEGRQIPFERLRYMEPQEYEDKDGKKKTMRYSQPPKTGVYTYMTPGIVRRYRLAEKIKTLFIVEGEIKALSGDVLGIPMIGIGGIQNIKDKENNTIDDYIRMIIYRCKPDNVALLFDADLLDVKYSEDKDLATRLQNFCSAVINFMEYMKPFDVDLYFSHIATKYSESAKGLDDLIATLKPKKKTKLVEELNDLITGRKDFIN
;
A
#
# COMPACT_ATOMS: atom_id res chain seq x y z
N MET A 1 -6.39 -2.21 28.69
CA MET A 1 -6.19 -1.96 27.25
C MET A 1 -6.47 -0.49 27.00
N THR A 2 -5.53 0.22 26.41
CA THR A 2 -5.70 1.64 26.08
C THR A 2 -6.54 1.81 24.81
N ARG A 3 -7.11 3.00 24.58
CA ARG A 3 -7.87 3.32 23.35
C ARG A 3 -7.03 3.11 22.08
N LEU A 4 -5.72 3.36 22.16
CA LEU A 4 -4.81 3.15 21.05
C LEU A 4 -4.55 1.66 20.77
N GLU A 5 -4.45 0.83 21.81
CA GLU A 5 -4.35 -0.64 21.67
C GLU A 5 -5.65 -1.22 21.06
N GLU A 6 -6.82 -0.73 21.45
CA GLU A 6 -8.11 -1.12 20.85
C GLU A 6 -8.15 -0.76 19.37
N TYR A 7 -7.67 0.45 19.02
CA TYR A 7 -7.57 0.88 17.64
C TYR A 7 -6.64 -0.02 16.82
N LEU A 8 -5.44 -0.37 17.34
CA LEU A 8 -4.52 -1.31 16.70
C LEU A 8 -5.20 -2.67 16.50
N ASN A 9 -5.79 -3.25 17.54
CA ASN A 9 -6.44 -4.55 17.48
C ASN A 9 -7.57 -4.58 16.45
N THR A 10 -8.34 -3.51 16.35
CA THR A 10 -9.37 -3.35 15.33
C THR A 10 -8.76 -3.36 13.93
N ARG A 11 -7.64 -2.66 13.71
CA ARG A 11 -6.95 -2.63 12.41
C ARG A 11 -6.37 -4.00 12.05
N LEU A 12 -5.76 -4.69 12.99
CA LEU A 12 -5.26 -6.04 12.79
C LEU A 12 -6.38 -7.00 12.42
N ALA A 13 -7.48 -6.98 13.17
CA ALA A 13 -8.65 -7.83 12.88
C ALA A 13 -9.24 -7.56 11.48
N ASN A 14 -9.32 -6.29 11.06
CA ASN A 14 -9.85 -5.92 9.75
C ASN A 14 -9.01 -6.51 8.60
N ILE A 15 -7.69 -6.56 8.73
CA ILE A 15 -6.82 -7.20 7.74
C ILE A 15 -6.67 -8.71 7.93
N GLY A 16 -7.27 -9.28 8.97
CA GLY A 16 -7.21 -10.71 9.27
C GLY A 16 -5.94 -11.17 9.96
N LEU A 17 -5.23 -10.26 10.65
CA LEU A 17 -4.01 -10.54 11.40
C LEU A 17 -4.32 -10.56 12.90
N SER A 18 -3.91 -11.61 13.59
CA SER A 18 -3.98 -11.64 15.06
C SER A 18 -2.83 -10.88 15.70
N ALA A 19 -2.98 -10.51 16.97
CA ALA A 19 -1.89 -9.87 17.73
C ALA A 19 -0.62 -10.75 17.82
N ALA A 20 -0.77 -12.08 17.85
CA ALA A 20 0.35 -13.01 17.87
C ALA A 20 1.09 -13.09 16.52
N GLU A 21 0.38 -12.85 15.42
CA GLU A 21 0.91 -12.83 14.05
C GLU A 21 1.42 -11.45 13.63
N ASN A 22 1.18 -10.41 14.44
CA ASN A 22 1.62 -9.04 14.18
C ASN A 22 3.13 -8.87 14.37
N LYS A 23 3.92 -9.67 13.65
CA LYS A 23 5.38 -9.66 13.71
C LYS A 23 6.00 -9.93 12.35
N ARG A 24 7.14 -9.31 12.12
CA ARG A 24 8.00 -9.52 10.95
C ARG A 24 9.46 -9.40 11.32
N THR A 25 10.34 -10.03 10.55
CA THR A 25 11.77 -9.82 10.69
C THR A 25 12.21 -8.69 9.75
N LEU A 26 12.85 -7.68 10.30
CA LEU A 26 13.60 -6.67 9.56
C LEU A 26 15.08 -6.79 9.87
N TYR A 27 15.91 -6.25 8.99
CA TYR A 27 17.37 -6.29 9.13
C TYR A 27 17.89 -4.87 9.39
N TYR A 28 18.73 -4.74 10.37
CA TYR A 28 19.41 -3.50 10.78
C TYR A 28 20.90 -3.70 10.56
N SER A 29 21.45 -3.15 9.48
CA SER A 29 22.84 -3.40 9.04
C SER A 29 23.14 -4.91 8.95
N GLY A 30 22.23 -5.65 8.31
CA GLY A 30 22.32 -7.09 8.13
C GLY A 30 21.93 -7.94 9.35
N GLN A 31 21.67 -7.33 10.52
CA GLN A 31 21.27 -8.06 11.73
C GLN A 31 19.75 -8.21 11.82
N PRO A 32 19.21 -9.43 11.93
CA PRO A 32 17.79 -9.65 12.01
C PRO A 32 17.22 -9.20 13.36
N LYS A 33 16.08 -8.52 13.29
CA LYS A 33 15.31 -8.13 14.48
C LYS A 33 13.83 -8.35 14.21
N GLU A 34 13.15 -9.01 15.16
CA GLU A 34 11.70 -9.13 15.13
C GLU A 34 11.07 -7.80 15.56
N VAL A 35 10.16 -7.29 14.75
CA VAL A 35 9.41 -6.05 14.99
C VAL A 35 7.94 -6.27 14.65
N PRO A 36 6.99 -5.47 15.18
CA PRO A 36 5.60 -5.56 14.75
C PRO A 36 5.45 -5.16 13.28
N VAL A 37 4.50 -5.81 12.60
CA VAL A 37 4.07 -5.40 11.24
C VAL A 37 3.40 -4.03 11.31
N ILE A 38 2.55 -3.85 12.33
CA ILE A 38 1.93 -2.57 12.70
C ILE A 38 2.26 -2.32 14.17
N GLY A 39 3.03 -1.27 14.44
CA GLY A 39 3.45 -0.88 15.79
C GLY A 39 2.56 0.20 16.39
N LEU A 40 2.93 0.64 17.61
CA LEU A 40 2.27 1.73 18.32
C LEU A 40 3.24 2.88 18.58
N ASN A 41 2.74 4.10 18.45
CA ASN A 41 3.39 5.31 18.92
C ASN A 41 2.45 6.05 19.90
N GLU A 42 2.59 5.77 21.18
CA GLU A 42 1.73 6.34 22.23
C GLU A 42 1.84 7.86 22.28
N ARG A 43 3.07 8.40 22.12
CA ARG A 43 3.30 9.85 22.16
C ARG A 43 2.54 10.59 21.07
N LYS A 44 2.39 9.98 19.89
CA LYS A 44 1.72 10.56 18.72
C LYS A 44 0.27 10.09 18.60
N GLN A 45 -0.21 9.22 19.48
CA GLN A 45 -1.52 8.58 19.38
C GLN A 45 -1.77 8.02 17.99
N ALA A 46 -0.82 7.23 17.50
CA ALA A 46 -0.78 6.70 16.15
C ALA A 46 -0.31 5.26 16.11
N ILE A 47 -0.71 4.51 15.10
CA ILE A 47 -0.03 3.28 14.72
C ILE A 47 1.16 3.61 13.81
N THR A 48 2.22 2.78 13.87
CA THR A 48 3.41 2.91 13.04
C THR A 48 3.47 1.81 11.99
N LEU A 49 3.96 2.16 10.83
CA LEU A 49 4.17 1.27 9.70
C LEU A 49 5.66 1.33 9.33
N PRO A 50 6.48 0.34 9.77
CA PRO A 50 7.91 0.32 9.50
C PRO A 50 8.18 -0.06 8.04
N TYR A 51 9.10 0.65 7.40
CA TYR A 51 9.49 0.45 6.01
C TYR A 51 10.84 -0.26 5.88
N CYS A 52 10.98 -1.02 4.83
CA CYS A 52 12.22 -1.69 4.47
C CYS A 52 12.37 -1.78 2.94
N ASP A 53 13.56 -2.11 2.49
CA ASP A 53 13.84 -2.49 1.12
C ASP A 53 13.31 -3.92 0.81
N PRO A 54 13.37 -4.41 -0.44
CA PRO A 54 12.96 -5.77 -0.80
C PRO A 54 13.73 -6.90 -0.10
N ASN A 55 14.96 -6.64 0.40
CA ASN A 55 15.71 -7.61 1.20
C ASN A 55 15.25 -7.65 2.66
N GLY A 56 14.40 -6.70 3.08
CA GLY A 56 13.98 -6.53 4.46
C GLY A 56 14.93 -5.67 5.28
N GLU A 57 15.93 -5.02 4.68
CA GLU A 57 16.77 -4.04 5.35
C GLU A 57 15.96 -2.79 5.65
N VAL A 58 16.02 -2.31 6.88
CA VAL A 58 15.24 -1.16 7.34
C VAL A 58 15.53 0.07 6.48
N ALA A 59 14.48 0.68 5.94
CA ALA A 59 14.60 1.98 5.31
C ALA A 59 14.96 3.04 6.34
N THR A 60 15.92 3.90 6.04
CA THR A 60 16.37 4.96 6.95
C THR A 60 16.32 6.30 6.26
N TYR A 61 16.30 7.36 7.05
CA TYR A 61 16.49 8.74 6.60
C TYR A 61 17.48 9.44 7.50
N GLU A 62 18.16 10.42 6.96
CA GLU A 62 19.12 11.21 7.73
C GLU A 62 18.39 12.34 8.50
N TYR A 63 18.65 12.41 9.79
CA TYR A 63 18.21 13.50 10.64
C TYR A 63 19.32 13.89 11.62
N GLU A 64 19.75 15.13 11.59
CA GLU A 64 20.84 15.66 12.43
C GLU A 64 22.12 14.79 12.39
N GLY A 65 22.52 14.34 11.21
CA GLY A 65 23.69 13.49 11.01
C GLY A 65 23.54 12.04 11.49
N ARG A 66 22.33 11.59 11.79
CA ARG A 66 22.04 10.21 12.22
C ARG A 66 21.10 9.52 11.26
N GLN A 67 21.34 8.24 11.01
CA GLN A 67 20.41 7.39 10.27
C GLN A 67 19.30 6.91 11.22
N ILE A 68 18.08 7.30 10.94
CA ILE A 68 16.89 6.96 11.73
C ILE A 68 15.98 6.06 10.91
N PRO A 69 15.42 4.97 11.49
CA PRO A 69 14.44 4.13 10.82
C PRO A 69 13.26 4.94 10.28
N PHE A 70 12.91 4.70 9.02
CA PHE A 70 11.77 5.34 8.39
C PHE A 70 10.48 4.58 8.71
N GLU A 71 9.53 5.29 9.27
CA GLU A 71 8.18 4.80 9.55
C GLU A 71 7.15 5.83 9.11
N ARG A 72 6.02 5.37 8.59
CA ARG A 72 4.85 6.23 8.48
C ARG A 72 3.95 6.05 9.70
N LEU A 73 3.34 7.14 10.09
CA LEU A 73 2.35 7.17 11.16
C LEU A 73 0.95 7.23 10.54
N ARG A 74 0.02 6.47 11.12
CA ARG A 74 -1.40 6.67 10.90
C ARG A 74 -2.04 7.06 12.22
N TYR A 75 -2.51 8.29 12.30
CA TYR A 75 -3.16 8.80 13.49
C TYR A 75 -4.48 8.08 13.78
N MET A 76 -4.75 7.82 15.05
CA MET A 76 -6.03 7.29 15.49
C MET A 76 -7.15 8.29 15.16
N GLU A 77 -6.94 9.56 15.51
CA GLU A 77 -7.79 10.69 15.11
C GLU A 77 -7.04 11.55 14.09
N PRO A 78 -7.68 11.98 12.98
CA PRO A 78 -7.04 12.88 12.03
C PRO A 78 -6.55 14.15 12.73
N GLN A 79 -5.33 14.59 12.37
CA GLN A 79 -4.75 15.82 12.90
C GLN A 79 -5.17 17.00 12.02
N GLU A 80 -5.66 18.07 12.63
CA GLU A 80 -5.94 19.31 11.92
C GLU A 80 -4.64 20.12 11.76
N TYR A 81 -4.46 20.72 10.61
CA TYR A 81 -3.36 21.67 10.35
C TYR A 81 -3.81 22.75 9.37
N GLU A 82 -3.12 23.88 9.39
CA GLU A 82 -3.31 24.93 8.40
C GLU A 82 -2.26 24.78 7.29
N ASP A 83 -2.71 24.83 6.04
CA ASP A 83 -1.81 24.85 4.90
C ASP A 83 -1.18 26.25 4.72
N LYS A 84 -0.32 26.36 3.69
CA LYS A 84 0.38 27.62 3.41
C LYS A 84 -0.56 28.80 3.08
N ASP A 85 -1.78 28.51 2.68
CA ASP A 85 -2.82 29.47 2.32
C ASP A 85 -3.78 29.74 3.49
N GLY A 86 -3.47 29.25 4.71
CA GLY A 86 -4.30 29.39 5.91
C GLY A 86 -5.58 28.54 5.90
N LYS A 87 -5.69 27.56 5.00
CA LYS A 87 -6.86 26.67 4.95
C LYS A 87 -6.69 25.52 5.91
N LYS A 88 -7.71 25.26 6.73
CA LYS A 88 -7.76 24.08 7.60
C LYS A 88 -7.85 22.81 6.76
N LYS A 89 -6.95 21.90 7.01
CA LYS A 89 -6.90 20.55 6.40
C LYS A 89 -6.74 19.49 7.48
N THR A 90 -7.10 18.25 7.16
CA THR A 90 -6.91 17.12 8.04
C THR A 90 -5.86 16.18 7.46
N MET A 91 -5.01 15.65 8.34
CA MET A 91 -3.97 14.70 8.00
C MET A 91 -4.18 13.42 8.81
N ARG A 92 -4.40 12.32 8.12
CA ARG A 92 -4.53 10.99 8.75
C ARG A 92 -3.21 10.24 8.78
N TYR A 93 -2.35 10.49 7.81
CA TYR A 93 -1.03 9.88 7.71
C TYR A 93 0.05 10.95 7.75
N SER A 94 1.15 10.66 8.42
CA SER A 94 2.36 11.49 8.36
C SER A 94 3.61 10.65 8.21
N GLN A 95 4.64 11.25 7.68
CA GLN A 95 5.99 10.71 7.58
C GLN A 95 7.01 11.76 8.04
N PRO A 96 8.24 11.38 8.32
CA PRO A 96 9.29 12.35 8.68
C PRO A 96 9.43 13.43 7.60
N PRO A 97 9.58 14.70 7.99
CA PRO A 97 9.71 15.80 7.03
C PRO A 97 10.99 15.67 6.20
N LYS A 98 10.93 16.15 4.96
CA LYS A 98 12.06 16.13 4.00
C LYS A 98 12.56 14.73 3.64
N THR A 99 11.76 13.70 3.85
CA THR A 99 12.06 12.34 3.39
C THR A 99 11.45 12.11 2.00
N GLY A 100 12.05 11.17 1.26
CA GLY A 100 11.49 10.67 0.01
C GLY A 100 10.18 9.91 0.22
N VAL A 101 9.61 9.46 -0.87
CA VAL A 101 8.49 8.51 -0.85
C VAL A 101 9.08 7.14 -1.08
N TYR A 102 8.77 6.21 -0.20
CA TYR A 102 9.21 4.82 -0.29
C TYR A 102 8.03 3.93 -0.64
N THR A 103 8.29 2.91 -1.44
CA THR A 103 7.33 1.82 -1.66
C THR A 103 7.30 0.92 -0.42
N TYR A 104 6.10 0.60 0.06
CA TYR A 104 5.91 -0.25 1.23
C TYR A 104 6.01 -1.73 0.85
N MET A 105 7.00 -2.43 1.42
CA MET A 105 7.22 -3.85 1.24
C MET A 105 6.45 -4.66 2.29
N THR A 106 5.49 -5.46 1.87
CA THR A 106 4.79 -6.39 2.78
C THR A 106 5.71 -7.54 3.20
N PRO A 107 5.45 -8.21 4.34
CA PRO A 107 6.23 -9.38 4.77
C PRO A 107 6.33 -10.46 3.70
N GLY A 108 5.22 -10.75 3.01
CA GLY A 108 5.18 -11.75 1.94
C GLY A 108 6.03 -11.38 0.72
N ILE A 109 6.09 -10.11 0.36
CA ILE A 109 6.97 -9.63 -0.74
C ILE A 109 8.44 -9.76 -0.33
N VAL A 110 8.82 -9.35 0.87
CA VAL A 110 10.20 -9.53 1.37
C VAL A 110 10.61 -11.00 1.33
N ARG A 111 9.74 -11.90 1.81
CA ARG A 111 10.00 -13.35 1.75
C ARG A 111 10.22 -13.85 0.33
N ARG A 112 9.29 -13.50 -0.60
CA ARG A 112 9.39 -13.90 -2.02
C ARG A 112 10.64 -13.38 -2.69
N TYR A 113 10.97 -12.11 -2.44
CA TYR A 113 12.17 -11.49 -2.99
C TYR A 113 13.44 -12.20 -2.52
N ARG A 114 13.57 -12.48 -1.22
CA ARG A 114 14.73 -13.18 -0.65
C ARG A 114 14.90 -14.58 -1.21
N LEU A 115 13.81 -15.30 -1.43
CA LEU A 115 13.80 -16.65 -2.00
C LEU A 115 13.89 -16.67 -3.54
N ALA A 116 13.90 -15.50 -4.20
CA ALA A 116 13.76 -15.36 -5.65
C ALA A 116 12.53 -16.13 -6.19
N GLU A 117 11.45 -16.16 -5.42
CA GLU A 117 10.20 -16.85 -5.77
C GLU A 117 9.52 -16.09 -6.91
N LYS A 118 9.21 -16.81 -7.99
CA LYS A 118 8.48 -16.24 -9.13
C LYS A 118 7.09 -15.78 -8.69
N ILE A 119 6.71 -14.57 -9.07
CA ILE A 119 5.38 -13.99 -8.84
C ILE A 119 4.57 -14.11 -10.13
N LYS A 120 3.34 -14.63 -10.08
CA LYS A 120 2.44 -14.62 -11.23
C LYS A 120 1.92 -13.20 -11.49
N THR A 121 1.33 -12.58 -10.48
CA THR A 121 0.82 -11.20 -10.57
C THR A 121 1.27 -10.40 -9.35
N LEU A 122 1.97 -9.29 -9.57
CA LEU A 122 2.33 -8.31 -8.55
C LEU A 122 1.28 -7.21 -8.53
N PHE A 123 0.62 -7.00 -7.40
CA PHE A 123 -0.33 -5.91 -7.21
C PHE A 123 0.34 -4.70 -6.58
N ILE A 124 0.03 -3.53 -7.11
CA ILE A 124 0.41 -2.23 -6.56
C ILE A 124 -0.87 -1.52 -6.10
N VAL A 125 -0.95 -1.18 -4.82
CA VAL A 125 -2.13 -0.55 -4.21
C VAL A 125 -1.77 0.74 -3.51
N GLU A 126 -2.72 1.66 -3.41
CA GLU A 126 -2.53 2.88 -2.63
C GLU A 126 -2.73 2.61 -1.14
N GLY A 127 -1.64 2.68 -0.39
CA GLY A 127 -1.61 2.54 1.07
C GLY A 127 -1.12 1.20 1.60
N GLU A 128 -0.50 1.26 2.75
CA GLU A 128 0.18 0.15 3.42
C GLU A 128 -0.80 -0.91 3.95
N ILE A 129 -1.89 -0.45 4.57
CA ILE A 129 -2.90 -1.34 5.17
C ILE A 129 -3.58 -2.20 4.12
N LYS A 130 -3.88 -1.63 2.94
CA LYS A 130 -4.43 -2.38 1.81
C LYS A 130 -3.45 -3.44 1.29
N ALA A 131 -2.17 -3.06 1.16
CA ALA A 131 -1.14 -4.02 0.78
C ALA A 131 -1.02 -5.17 1.79
N LEU A 132 -1.04 -4.85 3.09
CA LEU A 132 -1.02 -5.86 4.15
C LEU A 132 -2.25 -6.77 4.12
N SER A 133 -3.43 -6.23 3.84
CA SER A 133 -4.66 -7.05 3.78
C SER A 133 -4.62 -8.07 2.64
N GLY A 134 -4.04 -7.72 1.50
CA GLY A 134 -3.78 -8.66 0.41
C GLY A 134 -2.69 -9.68 0.78
N ASP A 135 -1.61 -9.23 1.39
CA ASP A 135 -0.50 -10.10 1.81
C ASP A 135 -0.93 -11.19 2.79
N VAL A 136 -1.78 -10.85 3.77
CA VAL A 136 -2.38 -11.83 4.72
C VAL A 136 -3.19 -12.92 3.99
N LEU A 137 -3.79 -12.59 2.85
CA LEU A 137 -4.47 -13.56 1.98
C LEU A 137 -3.53 -14.30 1.02
N GLY A 138 -2.22 -14.08 1.12
CA GLY A 138 -1.21 -14.69 0.27
C GLY A 138 -1.03 -14.04 -1.10
N ILE A 139 -1.67 -12.90 -1.34
CA ILE A 139 -1.60 -12.16 -2.60
C ILE A 139 -0.34 -11.29 -2.62
N PRO A 140 0.54 -11.39 -3.64
CA PRO A 140 1.72 -10.55 -3.74
C PRO A 140 1.35 -9.08 -3.95
N MET A 141 1.47 -8.26 -2.89
CA MET A 141 1.09 -6.85 -2.91
C MET A 141 2.17 -5.94 -2.32
N ILE A 142 2.33 -4.78 -2.94
CA ILE A 142 3.11 -3.65 -2.42
C ILE A 142 2.23 -2.42 -2.27
N GLY A 143 2.57 -1.56 -1.32
CA GLY A 143 1.86 -0.31 -1.06
C GLY A 143 2.63 0.91 -1.55
N ILE A 144 1.93 1.87 -2.15
CA ILE A 144 2.49 3.18 -2.51
C ILE A 144 1.79 4.27 -1.70
N GLY A 145 2.52 5.30 -1.30
CA GLY A 145 2.02 6.38 -0.45
C GLY A 145 1.10 7.39 -1.15
N GLY A 146 0.62 7.06 -2.33
CA GLY A 146 -0.28 7.84 -3.19
C GLY A 146 -0.08 7.43 -4.64
N ILE A 147 -1.13 7.49 -5.44
CA ILE A 147 -1.16 6.96 -6.81
C ILE A 147 -0.07 7.55 -7.73
N GLN A 148 0.39 8.78 -7.44
CA GLN A 148 1.46 9.45 -8.18
C GLN A 148 2.86 9.07 -7.71
N ASN A 149 2.98 8.29 -6.63
CA ASN A 149 4.26 7.95 -5.99
C ASN A 149 4.80 6.59 -6.46
N ILE A 150 4.59 6.28 -7.72
CA ILE A 150 5.09 5.05 -8.34
C ILE A 150 6.47 5.23 -8.97
N LYS A 151 6.95 6.46 -9.01
CA LYS A 151 8.19 6.84 -9.68
C LYS A 151 9.29 7.26 -8.71
N ASP A 152 10.53 6.99 -9.09
CA ASP A 152 11.68 7.71 -8.61
C ASP A 152 11.64 9.15 -9.15
N LYS A 153 11.62 10.13 -8.25
CA LYS A 153 11.52 11.55 -8.62
C LYS A 153 12.80 12.10 -9.26
N GLU A 154 13.95 11.55 -8.91
CA GLU A 154 15.25 12.02 -9.39
C GLU A 154 15.52 11.55 -10.81
N ASN A 155 15.23 10.28 -11.08
CA ASN A 155 15.58 9.63 -12.34
C ASN A 155 14.43 9.56 -13.34
N ASN A 156 13.21 9.95 -12.96
CA ASN A 156 11.99 9.84 -13.77
C ASN A 156 11.76 8.41 -14.29
N THR A 157 12.06 7.41 -13.48
CA THR A 157 11.87 5.98 -13.74
C THR A 157 10.90 5.39 -12.71
N ILE A 158 10.56 4.10 -12.88
CA ILE A 158 9.85 3.37 -11.83
C ILE A 158 10.67 3.37 -10.54
N ASP A 159 9.97 3.37 -9.38
CA ASP A 159 10.61 3.24 -8.07
C ASP A 159 11.59 2.05 -8.03
N ASP A 160 12.75 2.25 -7.44
CA ASP A 160 13.83 1.26 -7.42
C ASP A 160 13.43 -0.05 -6.75
N TYR A 161 12.63 -0.01 -5.71
CA TYR A 161 12.18 -1.23 -5.03
C TYR A 161 11.24 -2.04 -5.91
N ILE A 162 10.36 -1.38 -6.65
CA ILE A 162 9.50 -2.04 -7.65
C ILE A 162 10.36 -2.69 -8.72
N ARG A 163 11.34 -1.95 -9.24
CA ARG A 163 12.30 -2.44 -10.24
C ARG A 163 13.05 -3.68 -9.76
N MET A 164 13.57 -3.66 -8.52
CA MET A 164 14.25 -4.80 -7.91
C MET A 164 13.36 -6.05 -7.86
N ILE A 165 12.07 -5.89 -7.46
CA ILE A 165 11.11 -7.00 -7.42
C ILE A 165 10.88 -7.57 -8.82
N ILE A 166 10.69 -6.71 -9.83
CA ILE A 166 10.46 -7.15 -11.21
C ILE A 166 11.64 -7.99 -11.71
N TYR A 167 12.87 -7.52 -11.52
CA TYR A 167 14.05 -8.26 -11.98
C TYR A 167 14.26 -9.58 -11.24
N ARG A 168 14.02 -9.63 -9.95
CA ARG A 168 14.33 -10.81 -9.14
C ARG A 168 13.19 -11.82 -9.10
N CYS A 169 11.96 -11.35 -8.92
CA CYS A 169 10.78 -12.21 -8.81
C CYS A 169 10.07 -12.46 -10.15
N LYS A 170 10.46 -11.75 -11.21
CA LYS A 170 10.02 -11.92 -12.60
C LYS A 170 8.50 -12.13 -12.69
N PRO A 171 7.69 -11.14 -12.28
CA PRO A 171 6.25 -11.24 -12.39
C PRO A 171 5.84 -11.40 -13.86
N ASP A 172 4.86 -12.26 -14.13
CA ASP A 172 4.26 -12.33 -15.47
C ASP A 172 3.41 -11.09 -15.70
N ASN A 173 2.76 -10.59 -14.63
CA ASN A 173 1.86 -9.46 -14.68
C ASN A 173 2.13 -8.46 -13.54
N VAL A 174 1.91 -7.17 -13.82
CA VAL A 174 1.87 -6.12 -12.81
C VAL A 174 0.54 -5.38 -12.92
N ALA A 175 -0.20 -5.30 -11.82
CA ALA A 175 -1.53 -4.73 -11.77
C ALA A 175 -1.61 -3.55 -10.79
N LEU A 176 -2.08 -2.39 -11.26
CA LEU A 176 -2.54 -1.32 -10.37
C LEU A 176 -3.96 -1.65 -9.90
N LEU A 177 -4.15 -1.73 -8.59
CA LEU A 177 -5.48 -1.92 -7.99
C LEU A 177 -5.91 -0.65 -7.28
N PHE A 178 -6.98 -0.06 -7.77
CA PHE A 178 -7.55 1.20 -7.31
C PHE A 178 -8.74 1.01 -6.37
N ASP A 179 -9.03 2.05 -5.60
CA ASP A 179 -10.19 2.12 -4.73
C ASP A 179 -11.51 2.22 -5.52
N ALA A 180 -12.61 1.82 -4.89
CA ALA A 180 -13.94 1.83 -5.49
C ALA A 180 -14.43 3.24 -5.88
N ASP A 181 -13.94 4.29 -5.21
CA ASP A 181 -14.37 5.66 -5.46
C ASP A 181 -13.57 6.37 -6.55
N LEU A 182 -12.55 5.72 -7.12
CA LEU A 182 -11.72 6.33 -8.16
C LEU A 182 -12.54 6.72 -9.39
N LEU A 183 -13.42 5.82 -9.84
CA LEU A 183 -14.32 6.04 -10.98
C LEU A 183 -15.74 6.45 -10.54
N ASP A 184 -15.95 6.80 -9.27
CA ASP A 184 -17.22 7.31 -8.80
C ASP A 184 -17.43 8.74 -9.30
N VAL A 185 -18.18 8.85 -10.39
CA VAL A 185 -18.52 10.12 -11.05
C VAL A 185 -19.79 10.78 -10.51
N LYS A 186 -20.35 10.29 -9.40
CA LYS A 186 -21.50 10.93 -8.77
C LYS A 186 -21.13 12.36 -8.37
N TYR A 187 -21.89 13.30 -8.89
CA TYR A 187 -21.73 14.72 -8.57
C TYR A 187 -21.91 14.94 -7.07
N SER A 188 -20.99 15.67 -6.47
CA SER A 188 -21.18 16.33 -5.19
C SER A 188 -20.42 17.65 -5.22
N GLU A 189 -20.94 18.67 -4.58
CA GLU A 189 -20.33 20.02 -4.52
C GLU A 189 -18.90 19.98 -3.94
N ASP A 190 -18.61 18.98 -3.11
CA ASP A 190 -17.31 18.80 -2.45
C ASP A 190 -16.29 18.02 -3.29
N LYS A 191 -16.68 17.51 -4.46
CA LYS A 191 -15.82 16.65 -5.30
C LYS A 191 -15.40 17.35 -6.58
N ASP A 192 -14.11 17.62 -6.71
CA ASP A 192 -13.51 18.00 -7.98
C ASP A 192 -13.33 16.77 -8.89
N LEU A 193 -14.38 16.44 -9.63
CA LEU A 193 -14.40 15.29 -10.53
C LEU A 193 -13.39 15.41 -11.67
N ALA A 194 -13.13 16.62 -12.16
CA ALA A 194 -12.19 16.87 -13.25
C ALA A 194 -10.76 16.54 -12.81
N THR A 195 -10.35 17.04 -11.64
CA THR A 195 -9.03 16.74 -11.05
C THR A 195 -8.88 15.25 -10.73
N ARG A 196 -9.93 14.57 -10.26
CA ARG A 196 -9.87 13.13 -10.02
C ARG A 196 -9.59 12.32 -11.28
N LEU A 197 -10.37 12.57 -12.34
CA LEU A 197 -10.19 11.89 -13.62
C LEU A 197 -8.81 12.17 -14.22
N GLN A 198 -8.36 13.43 -14.17
CA GLN A 198 -7.04 13.82 -14.63
C GLN A 198 -5.93 13.11 -13.86
N ASN A 199 -6.02 13.04 -12.53
CA ASN A 199 -5.06 12.33 -11.70
C ASN A 199 -5.01 10.84 -12.01
N PHE A 200 -6.17 10.21 -12.25
CA PHE A 200 -6.24 8.82 -12.66
C PHE A 200 -5.56 8.60 -14.02
N CYS A 201 -5.95 9.36 -15.05
CA CYS A 201 -5.36 9.23 -16.38
C CYS A 201 -3.84 9.46 -16.34
N SER A 202 -3.38 10.48 -15.60
CA SER A 202 -1.95 10.75 -15.44
C SER A 202 -1.22 9.60 -14.75
N ALA A 203 -1.81 9.01 -13.71
CA ALA A 203 -1.20 7.88 -13.00
C ALA A 203 -1.08 6.65 -13.92
N VAL A 204 -2.13 6.34 -14.69
CA VAL A 204 -2.13 5.22 -15.65
C VAL A 204 -1.09 5.44 -16.75
N ILE A 205 -1.07 6.62 -17.37
CA ILE A 205 -0.11 6.95 -18.43
C ILE A 205 1.33 6.87 -17.91
N ASN A 206 1.60 7.49 -16.77
CA ASN A 206 2.93 7.45 -16.17
C ASN A 206 3.36 6.03 -15.83
N PHE A 207 2.46 5.21 -15.28
CA PHE A 207 2.76 3.81 -14.99
C PHE A 207 3.12 3.04 -16.26
N MET A 208 2.34 3.19 -17.32
CA MET A 208 2.64 2.55 -18.61
C MET A 208 4.01 2.98 -19.15
N GLU A 209 4.34 4.28 -19.08
CA GLU A 209 5.64 4.78 -19.56
C GLU A 209 6.81 4.22 -18.74
N TYR A 210 6.71 4.19 -17.41
CA TYR A 210 7.77 3.66 -16.54
C TYR A 210 7.92 2.15 -16.64
N MET A 211 6.88 1.44 -17.05
CA MET A 211 6.91 0.00 -17.20
C MET A 211 7.35 -0.49 -18.58
N LYS A 212 7.44 0.39 -19.59
CA LYS A 212 7.89 0.03 -20.95
C LYS A 212 9.20 -0.78 -21.03
N PRO A 213 10.23 -0.53 -20.18
CA PRO A 213 11.47 -1.30 -20.24
C PRO A 213 11.36 -2.76 -19.80
N PHE A 214 10.23 -3.16 -19.20
CA PHE A 214 10.06 -4.49 -18.62
C PHE A 214 9.14 -5.35 -19.48
N ASP A 215 9.50 -6.61 -19.62
CA ASP A 215 8.70 -7.64 -20.32
C ASP A 215 7.66 -8.21 -19.33
N VAL A 216 6.60 -7.44 -19.10
CA VAL A 216 5.50 -7.81 -18.18
C VAL A 216 4.17 -7.32 -18.76
N ASP A 217 3.12 -8.09 -18.54
CA ASP A 217 1.77 -7.65 -18.87
C ASP A 217 1.23 -6.67 -17.83
N LEU A 218 0.64 -5.55 -18.27
CA LEU A 218 0.14 -4.48 -17.41
C LEU A 218 -1.38 -4.53 -17.32
N TYR A 219 -1.88 -4.45 -16.08
CA TYR A 219 -3.30 -4.44 -15.78
C TYR A 219 -3.68 -3.26 -14.91
N PHE A 220 -4.89 -2.76 -15.14
CA PHE A 220 -5.53 -1.74 -14.32
C PHE A 220 -6.85 -2.33 -13.83
N SER A 221 -7.02 -2.31 -12.52
CA SER A 221 -8.20 -2.84 -11.87
C SER A 221 -8.68 -1.87 -10.80
N HIS A 222 -9.95 -1.91 -10.49
CA HIS A 222 -10.51 -1.15 -9.39
C HIS A 222 -11.54 -2.00 -8.64
N ILE A 223 -11.76 -1.68 -7.38
CA ILE A 223 -12.86 -2.24 -6.61
C ILE A 223 -14.16 -1.69 -7.21
N ALA A 224 -15.17 -2.55 -7.38
CA ALA A 224 -16.42 -2.14 -8.02
C ALA A 224 -17.04 -0.93 -7.32
N THR A 225 -17.47 0.06 -8.09
CA THR A 225 -18.02 1.35 -7.59
C THR A 225 -19.22 1.21 -6.66
N LYS A 226 -19.96 0.09 -6.74
CA LYS A 226 -21.05 -0.21 -5.78
C LYS A 226 -20.58 -0.29 -4.31
N TYR A 227 -19.27 -0.45 -4.08
CA TYR A 227 -18.67 -0.47 -2.73
C TYR A 227 -18.15 0.89 -2.28
N SER A 228 -18.18 1.93 -3.11
CA SER A 228 -17.59 3.24 -2.82
C SER A 228 -18.04 3.87 -1.49
N GLU A 229 -19.26 3.58 -1.06
CA GLU A 229 -19.83 4.09 0.20
C GLU A 229 -19.60 3.16 1.41
N SER A 230 -19.50 1.85 1.18
CA SER A 230 -19.46 0.85 2.26
C SER A 230 -18.08 0.22 2.50
N ALA A 231 -17.29 0.05 1.46
CA ALA A 231 -15.99 -0.60 1.50
C ALA A 231 -15.10 -0.03 0.39
N LYS A 232 -14.62 1.19 0.61
CA LYS A 232 -13.88 1.97 -0.38
C LYS A 232 -12.59 1.29 -0.81
N GLY A 233 -11.78 0.84 0.14
CA GLY A 233 -10.50 0.19 -0.08
C GLY A 233 -10.56 -1.32 0.01
N LEU A 234 -9.49 -1.99 -0.41
CA LEU A 234 -9.36 -3.43 -0.35
C LEU A 234 -9.45 -3.97 1.10
N ASP A 235 -8.85 -3.26 2.04
CA ASP A 235 -8.88 -3.60 3.47
C ASP A 235 -10.31 -3.56 4.02
N ASP A 236 -11.08 -2.52 3.70
CA ASP A 236 -12.48 -2.41 4.10
C ASP A 236 -13.33 -3.52 3.47
N LEU A 237 -13.10 -3.80 2.18
CA LEU A 237 -13.81 -4.87 1.48
C LEU A 237 -13.54 -6.25 2.11
N ILE A 238 -12.27 -6.58 2.34
CA ILE A 238 -11.88 -7.86 2.96
C ILE A 238 -12.47 -8.00 4.36
N ALA A 239 -12.54 -6.93 5.14
CA ALA A 239 -13.14 -6.93 6.47
C ALA A 239 -14.64 -7.30 6.44
N THR A 240 -15.36 -6.94 5.38
CA THR A 240 -16.81 -7.23 5.25
C THR A 240 -17.12 -8.60 4.64
N LEU A 241 -16.16 -9.24 3.97
CA LEU A 241 -16.38 -10.50 3.26
C LEU A 241 -16.42 -11.71 4.19
N LYS A 242 -17.40 -12.59 3.94
CA LYS A 242 -17.45 -13.93 4.56
C LYS A 242 -16.30 -14.81 4.03
N PRO A 243 -15.80 -15.81 4.79
CA PRO A 243 -14.66 -16.64 4.42
C PRO A 243 -14.71 -17.20 2.99
N LYS A 244 -15.85 -17.76 2.58
CA LYS A 244 -16.05 -18.31 1.23
C LYS A 244 -15.87 -17.26 0.12
N LYS A 245 -16.30 -16.01 0.38
CA LYS A 245 -16.12 -14.91 -0.58
C LYS A 245 -14.67 -14.40 -0.60
N LYS A 246 -13.95 -14.48 0.53
CA LYS A 246 -12.51 -14.17 0.57
C LYS A 246 -11.71 -15.15 -0.30
N THR A 247 -12.01 -16.45 -0.22
CA THR A 247 -11.40 -17.46 -1.10
C THR A 247 -11.65 -17.14 -2.57
N LYS A 248 -12.91 -16.83 -2.92
CA LYS A 248 -13.25 -16.46 -4.30
C LYS A 248 -12.52 -15.19 -4.75
N LEU A 249 -12.39 -14.20 -3.87
CA LEU A 249 -11.63 -12.98 -4.15
C LEU A 249 -10.15 -13.31 -4.45
N VAL A 250 -9.53 -14.18 -3.67
CA VAL A 250 -8.15 -14.61 -3.89
C VAL A 250 -8.01 -15.31 -5.25
N GLU A 251 -8.95 -16.20 -5.59
CA GLU A 251 -8.99 -16.87 -6.90
C GLU A 251 -9.12 -15.84 -8.03
N GLU A 252 -10.07 -14.89 -7.93
CA GLU A 252 -10.26 -13.85 -8.91
C GLU A 252 -9.02 -12.95 -9.07
N LEU A 253 -8.34 -12.60 -7.97
CA LEU A 253 -7.10 -11.82 -7.99
C LEU A 253 -5.92 -12.61 -8.60
N ASN A 254 -5.84 -13.89 -8.36
CA ASN A 254 -4.81 -14.73 -8.96
C ASN A 254 -5.06 -15.04 -10.45
N ASP A 255 -6.35 -15.03 -10.87
CA ASP A 255 -6.78 -15.33 -12.24
C ASP A 255 -7.14 -14.08 -13.04
N LEU A 256 -6.68 -12.92 -12.64
CA LEU A 256 -6.96 -11.60 -13.24
C LEU A 256 -6.79 -11.55 -14.76
N ILE A 257 -6.02 -12.47 -15.30
CA ILE A 257 -5.62 -12.53 -16.70
C ILE A 257 -6.64 -13.24 -17.58
N THR A 258 -7.52 -14.06 -17.02
CA THR A 258 -8.38 -14.95 -17.80
C THR A 258 -9.70 -14.33 -18.23
N GLY A 259 -10.04 -13.14 -17.75
CA GLY A 259 -11.29 -12.53 -18.17
C GLY A 259 -11.31 -11.05 -17.93
N ARG A 260 -10.99 -10.22 -18.83
CA ARG A 260 -11.24 -8.76 -18.92
C ARG A 260 -12.54 -8.29 -18.25
N LYS A 261 -12.81 -8.71 -17.03
CA LYS A 261 -14.00 -8.38 -16.23
C LYS A 261 -13.60 -7.43 -15.13
N ASP A 262 -14.51 -6.54 -14.82
CA ASP A 262 -14.40 -5.66 -13.67
C ASP A 262 -14.04 -6.48 -12.45
N PHE A 263 -12.99 -6.06 -11.80
CA PHE A 263 -12.42 -6.72 -10.66
C PHE A 263 -13.38 -6.64 -9.49
N ILE A 264 -13.78 -7.77 -8.95
CA ILE A 264 -14.71 -7.89 -7.83
C ILE A 264 -16.13 -7.44 -8.20
N ASN A 265 -16.83 -8.30 -8.87
CA ASN A 265 -18.29 -8.26 -8.94
C ASN A 265 -18.96 -8.82 -7.68
#